data_9a6d8ad91523403815f9ac2fc27fdf17
#
_entry.id   9a6d8ad91523403815f9ac2fc27fdf17
#
_cell.length_a   1.000
_cell.length_b   1.000
_cell.length_c   1.000
_cell.angle_alpha   90.00
_cell.angle_beta   90.00
_cell.angle_gamma   90.00
#
_symmetry.space_group_name_H-M   'P 1'
#
loop_
_entity.id
_entity.type
_entity.pdbx_description
1 polymer ?
#
loop_
_entity_poly.entity_id
_entity_poly.type
_entity_poly.pdbx_seq_one_letter_code
_entity_poly.pdbx_strand_id
1 'polypeptide(L)'
;RSNIGFNEPGSRLNSTTRLILLDNDSRNEASKMFGSIENTPISSITMGVATILSAKKIYLLAWGEEKAQKVKECVEGPVTDTIPASYLQTHNNAHVAIDLSAAANLTRIQRPWLVTSCEWNDKLIRSAIVWLCQLTGKPILKLTNKDYNENGLSELLALFGSAYNVNIKIFNDLQHTITGWPGGKPNADDTYRPERAKPYPKRVVVFSPHPDDDVISMGGTIRRLVEQKHDVHVAYETSGNIAVGDEEVIRFLHFINGFNQIFNNSEDQVINDKYTEIRKYLKEKKDGDMDTRDILTIKGLIRRGEARTACTYNNIPLDHCHFLDLPFYETGKIQKNPISEADVEIVRNLLREVKPHQIFVAGDLADPHGTHRVCTDAVFAAIDLEKEEGAKWLKECRIWMYRGAWAEWEIENIEMAVPISPEELRAKRNSILKHQSQMESAPFLGNDERLFWQRSEDRNRGTAALYDSLGLASYEAMEAFVEYIPL
;
A
#
# COMPACT_ATOMS: atom_id res chain seq x y z
N ARG A 1 15.07 2.22 13.41
CA ARG A 1 16.36 1.64 13.79
C ARG A 1 16.30 1.00 15.17
N SER A 2 17.09 -0.03 15.40
CA SER A 2 17.20 -0.72 16.70
C SER A 2 18.32 -0.15 17.58
N ASN A 3 18.73 1.09 17.33
CA ASN A 3 19.78 1.78 18.04
C ASN A 3 19.25 2.45 19.32
N ILE A 4 20.05 2.49 20.37
CA ILE A 4 19.82 3.35 21.54
C ILE A 4 20.87 4.46 21.56
N GLY A 5 20.45 5.72 21.49
CA GLY A 5 21.34 6.82 21.11
C GLY A 5 21.90 6.54 19.71
N PHE A 6 23.18 6.82 19.52
CA PHE A 6 23.91 6.43 18.31
C PHE A 6 24.74 5.15 18.51
N ASN A 7 24.31 4.25 19.38
CA ASN A 7 24.92 2.93 19.49
C ASN A 7 24.42 2.02 18.36
N GLU A 8 25.17 1.99 17.30
CA GLU A 8 24.87 1.23 16.09
C GLU A 8 25.22 -0.27 16.24
N PRO A 9 24.79 -1.14 15.29
CA PRO A 9 25.12 -2.57 15.31
C PRO A 9 26.60 -2.81 15.58
N GLY A 10 26.92 -3.73 16.48
CA GLY A 10 28.28 -4.02 16.97
C GLY A 10 28.68 -3.23 18.23
N SER A 11 27.80 -2.37 18.75
CA SER A 11 28.04 -1.67 20.02
C SER A 11 27.96 -2.64 21.20
N ARG A 12 29.05 -2.78 21.95
CA ARG A 12 29.14 -3.75 23.04
C ARG A 12 28.42 -3.30 24.31
N LEU A 13 27.96 -4.26 25.11
CA LEU A 13 27.26 -4.04 26.36
C LEU A 13 28.03 -3.14 27.34
N ASN A 14 29.37 -3.28 27.39
CA ASN A 14 30.23 -2.51 28.27
C ASN A 14 30.70 -1.16 27.72
N SER A 15 30.15 -0.71 26.59
CA SER A 15 30.55 0.57 25.99
C SER A 15 30.13 1.76 26.85
N THR A 16 31.03 2.74 26.96
CA THR A 16 30.82 4.01 27.66
C THR A 16 30.64 5.16 26.65
N THR A 17 30.45 6.37 27.14
CA THR A 17 30.33 7.57 26.29
C THR A 17 31.59 7.74 25.44
N ARG A 18 31.40 7.88 24.13
CA ARG A 18 32.51 7.91 23.15
C ARG A 18 32.13 8.64 21.88
N LEU A 19 33.15 9.03 21.12
CA LEU A 19 32.98 9.41 19.71
C LEU A 19 32.76 8.16 18.87
N ILE A 20 31.81 8.22 17.96
CA ILE A 20 31.51 7.15 17.01
C ILE A 20 31.44 7.72 15.58
N LEU A 21 31.65 6.86 14.59
CA LEU A 21 31.31 7.17 13.19
C LEU A 21 29.89 6.74 12.95
N LEU A 22 29.11 7.59 12.28
CA LEU A 22 27.72 7.30 11.91
C LEU A 22 27.71 6.42 10.66
N ASP A 23 26.87 5.40 10.63
CA ASP A 23 26.61 4.62 9.43
C ASP A 23 25.87 5.44 8.36
N ASN A 24 25.84 4.94 7.12
CA ASN A 24 25.19 5.62 6.02
C ASN A 24 23.70 5.85 6.27
N ASP A 25 23.03 4.92 6.92
CA ASP A 25 21.60 5.05 7.21
C ASP A 25 21.35 6.15 8.25
N SER A 26 22.20 6.23 9.31
CA SER A 26 22.13 7.30 10.30
C SER A 26 22.35 8.66 9.66
N ARG A 27 23.29 8.74 8.73
CA ARG A 27 23.59 9.97 7.99
C ARG A 27 22.48 10.34 7.03
N ASN A 28 21.91 9.38 6.29
CA ASN A 28 20.80 9.61 5.38
C ASN A 28 19.54 10.12 6.11
N GLU A 29 19.23 9.56 7.28
CA GLU A 29 18.09 10.04 8.08
C GLU A 29 18.35 11.46 8.62
N ALA A 30 19.56 11.72 9.10
CA ALA A 30 19.95 13.03 9.59
C ALA A 30 20.06 14.08 8.47
N SER A 31 20.33 13.69 7.23
CA SER A 31 20.47 14.60 6.10
C SER A 31 19.26 15.51 5.89
N LYS A 32 18.07 15.05 6.27
CA LYS A 32 16.84 15.87 6.26
C LYS A 32 16.95 17.12 7.15
N MET A 33 17.71 17.04 8.23
CA MET A 33 17.95 18.17 9.15
C MET A 33 19.10 19.07 8.69
N PHE A 34 20.07 18.51 7.97
CA PHE A 34 21.27 19.22 7.50
C PHE A 34 21.18 19.67 6.04
N GLY A 35 20.07 19.37 5.36
CA GLY A 35 19.77 19.76 3.97
C GLY A 35 20.41 18.87 2.92
N SER A 36 21.51 18.20 3.21
CA SER A 36 22.12 17.19 2.32
C SER A 36 23.02 16.23 3.11
N ILE A 37 23.37 15.12 2.49
CA ILE A 37 24.26 14.11 3.12
C ILE A 37 25.70 14.62 3.25
N GLU A 38 26.15 15.47 2.35
CA GLU A 38 27.49 16.10 2.38
C GLU A 38 27.63 17.03 3.59
N ASN A 39 26.56 17.72 3.96
CA ASN A 39 26.51 18.61 5.13
C ASN A 39 26.27 17.86 6.45
N THR A 40 25.93 16.56 6.37
CA THR A 40 25.64 15.75 7.54
C THR A 40 26.96 15.30 8.21
N PRO A 41 27.14 15.53 9.53
CA PRO A 41 28.33 15.07 10.24
C PRO A 41 28.59 13.58 10.04
N ILE A 42 29.85 13.19 9.90
CA ILE A 42 30.27 11.80 9.75
C ILE A 42 30.50 11.12 11.12
N SER A 43 30.51 11.89 12.20
CA SER A 43 30.74 11.39 13.56
C SER A 43 29.84 12.08 14.58
N SER A 44 29.54 11.39 15.67
CA SER A 44 28.78 11.91 16.81
C SER A 44 29.32 11.40 18.13
N ILE A 45 29.00 12.11 19.20
CA ILE A 45 29.26 11.64 20.58
C ILE A 45 27.99 10.98 21.09
N THR A 46 28.10 9.75 21.58
CA THR A 46 26.97 9.02 22.15
C THR A 46 27.27 8.49 23.54
N MET A 47 26.23 8.45 24.40
CA MET A 47 26.30 7.64 25.62
C MET A 47 26.39 6.17 25.22
N GLY A 48 27.36 5.45 25.76
CA GLY A 48 27.48 4.02 25.49
C GLY A 48 26.39 3.20 26.17
N VAL A 49 26.26 1.93 25.77
CA VAL A 49 25.23 1.00 26.27
C VAL A 49 25.34 0.87 27.81
N ALA A 50 26.53 0.65 28.37
CA ALA A 50 26.74 0.57 29.83
C ALA A 50 26.31 1.86 30.54
N THR A 51 26.61 3.02 29.97
CA THR A 51 26.21 4.31 30.52
C THR A 51 24.67 4.45 30.55
N ILE A 52 23.99 4.04 29.49
CA ILE A 52 22.52 4.05 29.42
C ILE A 52 21.92 3.07 30.43
N LEU A 53 22.45 1.85 30.52
CA LEU A 53 21.95 0.82 31.42
C LEU A 53 22.24 1.11 32.91
N SER A 54 23.12 2.06 33.21
CA SER A 54 23.36 2.51 34.61
C SER A 54 22.24 3.42 35.14
N ALA A 55 21.31 3.86 34.31
CA ALA A 55 20.18 4.65 34.73
C ALA A 55 19.25 3.87 35.66
N LYS A 56 18.60 4.55 36.62
CA LYS A 56 17.64 3.91 37.55
C LYS A 56 16.37 3.48 36.85
N LYS A 57 15.99 4.16 35.77
CA LYS A 57 14.80 3.90 34.97
C LYS A 57 15.02 4.32 33.52
N ILE A 58 14.57 3.51 32.60
CA ILE A 58 14.70 3.76 31.16
C ILE A 58 13.33 3.75 30.51
N TYR A 59 13.08 4.70 29.64
CA TYR A 59 11.91 4.72 28.75
C TYR A 59 12.38 4.69 27.31
N LEU A 60 11.98 3.65 26.57
CA LEU A 60 12.09 3.59 25.11
C LEU A 60 10.76 4.03 24.51
N LEU A 61 10.81 5.02 23.62
CA LEU A 61 9.66 5.57 22.95
C LEU A 61 9.76 5.29 21.45
N ALA A 62 8.70 4.74 20.85
CA ALA A 62 8.63 4.51 19.40
C ALA A 62 7.21 4.67 18.88
N TRP A 63 7.08 5.31 17.71
CA TRP A 63 5.82 5.52 17.01
C TRP A 63 5.96 5.21 15.54
N GLY A 64 4.85 4.74 14.94
CA GLY A 64 4.74 4.49 13.52
C GLY A 64 5.06 3.05 13.12
N GLU A 65 4.43 2.60 12.05
CA GLU A 65 4.52 1.24 11.53
C GLU A 65 5.95 0.88 11.07
N GLU A 66 6.71 1.86 10.59
CA GLU A 66 8.11 1.66 10.19
C GLU A 66 9.03 1.24 11.34
N LYS A 67 8.59 1.38 12.59
CA LYS A 67 9.30 0.92 13.78
C LYS A 67 8.89 -0.49 14.21
N ALA A 68 7.78 -1.04 13.71
CA ALA A 68 7.17 -2.27 14.23
C ALA A 68 8.15 -3.47 14.24
N GLN A 69 8.91 -3.67 13.16
CA GLN A 69 9.89 -4.76 13.09
C GLN A 69 11.03 -4.55 14.10
N LYS A 70 11.51 -3.33 14.24
CA LYS A 70 12.59 -3.01 15.17
C LYS A 70 12.15 -3.08 16.63
N VAL A 71 10.93 -2.69 16.92
CA VAL A 71 10.31 -2.86 18.25
C VAL A 71 10.24 -4.34 18.61
N LYS A 72 9.77 -5.19 17.70
CA LYS A 72 9.73 -6.64 17.91
C LYS A 72 11.13 -7.23 18.19
N GLU A 73 12.10 -6.88 17.35
CA GLU A 73 13.49 -7.33 17.53
C GLU A 73 14.09 -6.89 18.88
N CYS A 74 13.76 -5.67 19.31
CA CYS A 74 14.22 -5.13 20.60
C CYS A 74 13.59 -5.81 21.80
N VAL A 75 12.29 -6.13 21.75
CA VAL A 75 11.48 -6.53 22.91
C VAL A 75 11.36 -8.05 23.02
N GLU A 76 11.22 -8.74 21.89
CA GLU A 76 10.97 -10.19 21.80
C GLU A 76 12.16 -10.96 21.20
N GLY A 77 13.06 -10.28 20.52
CA GLY A 77 14.22 -10.89 19.89
C GLY A 77 15.32 -11.27 20.88
N PRO A 78 16.38 -11.98 20.43
CA PRO A 78 17.52 -12.29 21.26
C PRO A 78 18.29 -11.02 21.66
N VAL A 79 18.90 -11.03 22.85
CA VAL A 79 19.79 -9.96 23.28
C VAL A 79 21.11 -10.10 22.52
N THR A 80 21.41 -9.11 21.68
CA THR A 80 22.57 -9.13 20.79
C THR A 80 23.13 -7.72 20.53
N ASP A 81 24.41 -7.63 20.19
CA ASP A 81 25.07 -6.39 19.80
C ASP A 81 24.70 -5.92 18.38
N THR A 82 24.14 -6.81 17.55
CA THR A 82 23.58 -6.42 16.25
C THR A 82 22.30 -5.58 16.38
N ILE A 83 21.66 -5.67 17.56
CA ILE A 83 20.48 -4.90 17.93
C ILE A 83 20.71 -4.29 19.30
N PRO A 84 21.46 -3.19 19.41
CA PRO A 84 21.85 -2.64 20.71
C PRO A 84 20.69 -2.29 21.64
N ALA A 85 19.52 -1.96 21.10
CA ALA A 85 18.32 -1.73 21.91
C ALA A 85 17.80 -3.01 22.59
N SER A 86 18.18 -4.22 22.12
CA SER A 86 17.83 -5.48 22.79
C SER A 86 18.44 -5.62 24.17
N TYR A 87 19.55 -4.92 24.46
CA TYR A 87 20.15 -4.88 25.78
C TYR A 87 19.22 -4.31 26.87
N LEU A 88 18.20 -3.52 26.48
CA LEU A 88 17.18 -3.02 27.43
C LEU A 88 16.41 -4.15 28.11
N GLN A 89 16.31 -5.33 27.49
CA GLN A 89 15.71 -6.53 28.11
C GLN A 89 16.46 -6.98 29.38
N THR A 90 17.73 -6.62 29.53
CA THR A 90 18.56 -6.97 30.72
C THR A 90 18.41 -5.96 31.85
N HIS A 91 17.72 -4.86 31.65
CA HIS A 91 17.56 -3.80 32.63
C HIS A 91 16.29 -4.02 33.47
N ASN A 92 16.43 -3.99 34.81
CA ASN A 92 15.36 -4.31 35.77
C ASN A 92 14.18 -3.31 35.75
N ASN A 93 14.36 -2.12 35.18
CA ASN A 93 13.36 -1.05 35.20
C ASN A 93 13.34 -0.30 33.85
N ALA A 94 13.26 -1.06 32.75
CA ALA A 94 13.06 -0.52 31.41
C ALA A 94 11.59 -0.61 31.02
N HIS A 95 11.05 0.47 30.44
CA HIS A 95 9.68 0.58 29.97
C HIS A 95 9.68 0.94 28.47
N VAL A 96 8.81 0.30 27.72
CA VAL A 96 8.62 0.59 26.29
C VAL A 96 7.22 1.18 26.10
N ALA A 97 7.16 2.44 25.67
CA ALA A 97 5.91 3.13 25.36
C ALA A 97 5.82 3.32 23.83
N ILE A 98 4.83 2.70 23.24
CA ILE A 98 4.66 2.61 21.78
C ILE A 98 3.18 2.78 21.43
N ASP A 99 2.90 3.27 20.20
CA ASP A 99 1.56 3.25 19.65
C ASP A 99 1.23 1.86 19.04
N LEU A 100 -0.02 1.66 18.65
CA LEU A 100 -0.47 0.39 18.05
C LEU A 100 0.25 0.09 16.74
N SER A 101 0.59 1.12 15.96
CA SER A 101 1.31 0.95 14.70
C SER A 101 2.73 0.42 14.93
N ALA A 102 3.46 0.99 15.89
CA ALA A 102 4.79 0.50 16.28
C ALA A 102 4.73 -0.88 16.98
N ALA A 103 3.60 -1.24 17.58
CA ALA A 103 3.37 -2.54 18.22
C ALA A 103 2.93 -3.64 17.25
N ALA A 104 2.60 -3.31 16.00
CA ALA A 104 1.90 -4.18 15.06
C ALA A 104 2.54 -5.58 14.87
N ASN A 105 3.86 -5.69 14.99
CA ASN A 105 4.59 -6.95 14.83
C ASN A 105 4.81 -7.73 16.12
N LEU A 106 4.42 -7.20 17.28
CA LEU A 106 4.56 -7.93 18.55
C LEU A 106 3.66 -9.16 18.60
N THR A 107 4.15 -10.24 19.20
CA THR A 107 3.39 -11.49 19.37
C THR A 107 2.07 -11.24 20.10
N ARG A 108 2.06 -10.35 21.09
CA ARG A 108 0.83 -9.94 21.81
C ARG A 108 -0.25 -9.35 20.88
N ILE A 109 0.16 -8.69 19.80
CA ILE A 109 -0.76 -8.09 18.83
C ILE A 109 -1.15 -9.09 17.74
N GLN A 110 -0.15 -9.77 17.15
CA GLN A 110 -0.39 -10.68 16.03
C GLN A 110 -0.98 -12.03 16.46
N ARG A 111 -0.54 -12.54 17.61
CA ARG A 111 -0.88 -13.89 18.10
C ARG A 111 -1.14 -13.86 19.61
N PRO A 112 -2.15 -13.07 20.06
CA PRO A 112 -2.37 -12.85 21.49
C PRO A 112 -2.61 -14.14 22.28
N TRP A 113 -3.21 -15.15 21.66
CA TRP A 113 -3.45 -16.47 22.28
C TRP A 113 -2.18 -17.21 22.75
N LEU A 114 -0.99 -16.82 22.25
CA LEU A 114 0.28 -17.40 22.68
C LEU A 114 0.83 -16.80 23.97
N VAL A 115 0.37 -15.63 24.36
CA VAL A 115 0.97 -14.84 25.48
C VAL A 115 -0.04 -14.38 26.54
N THR A 116 -1.35 -14.43 26.24
CA THR A 116 -2.40 -14.01 27.16
C THR A 116 -3.73 -14.67 26.81
N SER A 117 -4.69 -14.67 27.73
CA SER A 117 -6.09 -14.93 27.40
C SER A 117 -6.61 -13.82 26.48
N CYS A 118 -7.46 -14.18 25.54
CA CYS A 118 -8.00 -13.25 24.56
C CYS A 118 -9.52 -13.43 24.39
N GLU A 119 -10.18 -12.37 23.96
CA GLU A 119 -11.58 -12.44 23.54
C GLU A 119 -11.65 -12.88 22.09
N TRP A 120 -12.18 -14.09 21.88
CA TRP A 120 -12.28 -14.69 20.57
C TRP A 120 -13.38 -14.05 19.73
N ASN A 121 -13.00 -13.46 18.60
CA ASN A 121 -13.90 -13.01 17.54
C ASN A 121 -13.56 -13.71 16.22
N ASP A 122 -14.39 -13.56 15.20
CA ASP A 122 -14.23 -14.26 13.93
C ASP A 122 -12.87 -13.99 13.24
N LYS A 123 -12.38 -12.74 13.30
CA LYS A 123 -11.06 -12.38 12.72
C LYS A 123 -9.93 -13.06 13.48
N LEU A 124 -9.97 -13.05 14.80
CA LEU A 124 -8.93 -13.66 15.63
C LEU A 124 -8.92 -15.19 15.48
N ILE A 125 -10.08 -15.82 15.40
CA ILE A 125 -10.20 -17.26 15.16
C ILE A 125 -9.60 -17.58 13.77
N ARG A 126 -9.95 -16.83 12.73
CA ARG A 126 -9.39 -17.02 11.39
C ARG A 126 -7.86 -16.91 11.39
N SER A 127 -7.33 -15.86 12.03
CA SER A 127 -5.88 -15.65 12.18
C SER A 127 -5.21 -16.84 12.89
N ALA A 128 -5.79 -17.32 14.00
CA ALA A 128 -5.24 -18.44 14.77
C ALA A 128 -5.24 -19.74 13.97
N ILE A 129 -6.31 -20.03 13.21
CA ILE A 129 -6.40 -21.26 12.43
C ILE A 129 -5.47 -21.22 11.22
N VAL A 130 -5.36 -20.09 10.53
CA VAL A 130 -4.38 -19.94 9.44
C VAL A 130 -2.96 -20.11 9.96
N TRP A 131 -2.62 -19.48 11.09
CA TRP A 131 -1.32 -19.70 11.74
C TRP A 131 -1.08 -21.18 12.09
N LEU A 132 -2.08 -21.87 12.63
CA LEU A 132 -1.95 -23.29 12.98
C LEU A 132 -1.73 -24.17 11.73
N CYS A 133 -2.41 -23.86 10.62
CA CYS A 133 -2.17 -24.53 9.33
C CYS A 133 -0.74 -24.36 8.86
N GLN A 134 -0.21 -23.12 8.90
CA GLN A 134 1.16 -22.84 8.51
C GLN A 134 2.18 -23.53 9.41
N LEU A 135 1.93 -23.54 10.73
CA LEU A 135 2.81 -24.19 11.71
C LEU A 135 2.87 -25.71 11.53
N THR A 136 1.72 -26.35 11.26
CA THR A 136 1.62 -27.81 11.15
C THR A 136 1.79 -28.34 9.73
N GLY A 137 1.78 -27.46 8.72
CA GLY A 137 1.76 -27.84 7.31
C GLY A 137 0.49 -28.57 6.87
N LYS A 138 -0.62 -28.42 7.61
CA LYS A 138 -1.90 -29.08 7.33
C LYS A 138 -2.93 -28.10 6.81
N PRO A 139 -3.77 -28.47 5.83
CA PRO A 139 -4.92 -27.67 5.43
C PRO A 139 -5.98 -27.64 6.54
N ILE A 140 -6.86 -26.63 6.53
CA ILE A 140 -7.84 -26.37 7.58
C ILE A 140 -8.63 -27.64 7.97
N LEU A 141 -9.22 -28.32 6.99
CA LEU A 141 -10.09 -29.49 7.27
C LEU A 141 -9.34 -30.74 7.77
N LYS A 142 -8.00 -30.69 7.82
CA LYS A 142 -7.16 -31.79 8.34
C LYS A 142 -6.57 -31.49 9.73
N LEU A 143 -6.85 -30.33 10.31
CA LEU A 143 -6.48 -30.03 11.69
C LEU A 143 -7.29 -30.86 12.67
N THR A 144 -6.63 -31.37 13.71
CA THR A 144 -7.22 -32.25 14.71
C THR A 144 -7.29 -31.57 16.09
N ASN A 145 -8.05 -32.14 17.01
CA ASN A 145 -8.08 -31.67 18.40
C ASN A 145 -6.67 -31.68 19.03
N LYS A 146 -5.84 -32.63 18.64
CA LYS A 146 -4.44 -32.71 19.10
C LYS A 146 -3.65 -31.48 18.63
N ASP A 147 -3.77 -31.09 17.36
CA ASP A 147 -3.08 -29.91 16.82
C ASP A 147 -3.45 -28.64 17.61
N TYR A 148 -4.72 -28.47 17.96
CA TYR A 148 -5.21 -27.35 18.79
C TYR A 148 -4.62 -27.39 20.20
N ASN A 149 -4.71 -28.55 20.87
CA ASN A 149 -4.27 -28.69 22.26
C ASN A 149 -2.76 -28.48 22.42
N GLU A 150 -1.96 -29.00 21.50
CA GLU A 150 -0.50 -28.88 21.54
C GLU A 150 0.02 -27.47 21.20
N ASN A 151 -0.83 -26.63 20.61
CA ASN A 151 -0.44 -25.30 20.14
C ASN A 151 -1.22 -24.15 20.82
N GLY A 152 -1.76 -24.38 22.02
CA GLY A 152 -2.35 -23.32 22.85
C GLY A 152 -3.75 -22.86 22.42
N LEU A 153 -4.47 -23.64 21.62
CA LEU A 153 -5.81 -23.33 21.13
C LEU A 153 -6.92 -24.19 21.74
N SER A 154 -6.66 -24.83 22.89
CA SER A 154 -7.65 -25.70 23.61
C SER A 154 -8.92 -24.94 23.97
N GLU A 155 -8.84 -23.63 24.20
CA GLU A 155 -9.99 -22.78 24.51
C GLU A 155 -11.02 -22.79 23.39
N LEU A 156 -10.57 -22.81 22.12
CA LEU A 156 -11.46 -22.93 20.96
C LEU A 156 -12.22 -24.27 20.94
N LEU A 157 -11.57 -25.35 21.39
CA LEU A 157 -12.25 -26.64 21.51
C LEU A 157 -13.35 -26.61 22.59
N ALA A 158 -13.09 -25.90 23.69
CA ALA A 158 -14.11 -25.71 24.74
C ALA A 158 -15.28 -24.86 24.24
N LEU A 159 -15.03 -23.83 23.48
CA LEU A 159 -16.06 -22.92 22.95
C LEU A 159 -16.88 -23.54 21.82
N PHE A 160 -16.27 -24.33 20.94
CA PHE A 160 -16.91 -24.85 19.73
C PHE A 160 -17.15 -26.38 19.75
N GLY A 161 -16.71 -27.07 20.80
CA GLY A 161 -16.88 -28.51 21.02
C GLY A 161 -15.86 -29.38 20.34
N SER A 162 -15.29 -29.00 19.19
CA SER A 162 -14.26 -29.79 18.48
C SER A 162 -13.51 -28.93 17.47
N ALA A 163 -12.29 -29.38 17.08
CA ALA A 163 -11.56 -28.82 15.97
C ALA A 163 -12.37 -28.87 14.67
N TYR A 164 -13.11 -29.94 14.44
CA TYR A 164 -13.96 -30.09 13.25
C TYR A 164 -14.96 -28.95 13.07
N ASN A 165 -15.61 -28.52 14.14
CA ASN A 165 -16.57 -27.43 14.09
C ASN A 165 -15.90 -26.08 13.74
N VAL A 166 -14.74 -25.81 14.34
CA VAL A 166 -13.97 -24.59 14.03
C VAL A 166 -13.46 -24.63 12.61
N ASN A 167 -12.91 -25.79 12.19
CA ASN A 167 -12.37 -25.98 10.84
C ASN A 167 -13.44 -25.70 9.77
N ILE A 168 -14.63 -26.26 9.91
CA ILE A 168 -15.74 -26.03 8.96
C ILE A 168 -16.12 -24.56 8.92
N LYS A 169 -16.24 -23.90 10.07
CA LYS A 169 -16.57 -22.49 10.15
C LYS A 169 -15.56 -21.67 9.36
N ILE A 170 -14.27 -21.82 9.65
CA ILE A 170 -13.20 -21.01 9.01
C ILE A 170 -13.04 -21.36 7.53
N PHE A 171 -13.17 -22.62 7.15
CA PHE A 171 -13.13 -23.02 5.74
C PHE A 171 -14.26 -22.36 4.95
N ASN A 172 -15.49 -22.39 5.47
CA ASN A 172 -16.63 -21.76 4.83
C ASN A 172 -16.50 -20.24 4.76
N ASP A 173 -16.02 -19.59 5.81
CA ASP A 173 -15.80 -18.16 5.85
C ASP A 173 -14.81 -17.73 4.76
N LEU A 174 -13.68 -18.45 4.60
CA LEU A 174 -12.70 -18.17 3.56
C LEU A 174 -13.22 -18.51 2.16
N GLN A 175 -13.96 -19.60 2.01
CA GLN A 175 -14.57 -19.97 0.72
C GLN A 175 -15.55 -18.90 0.23
N HIS A 176 -16.31 -18.29 1.15
CA HIS A 176 -17.26 -17.22 0.82
C HIS A 176 -16.58 -15.90 0.43
N THR A 177 -15.29 -15.71 0.73
CA THR A 177 -14.54 -14.55 0.23
C THR A 177 -14.21 -14.64 -1.25
N ILE A 178 -14.15 -15.86 -1.80
CA ILE A 178 -13.73 -16.10 -3.19
C ILE A 178 -14.88 -15.82 -4.14
N THR A 179 -14.65 -14.93 -5.10
CA THR A 179 -15.64 -14.63 -6.13
C THR A 179 -15.01 -14.41 -7.51
N GLY A 180 -15.61 -15.00 -8.53
CA GLY A 180 -15.33 -14.71 -9.93
C GLY A 180 -16.15 -13.54 -10.50
N TRP A 181 -17.03 -12.92 -9.68
CA TRP A 181 -17.95 -11.87 -10.09
C TRP A 181 -17.83 -10.66 -9.15
N PRO A 182 -16.72 -9.90 -9.21
CA PRO A 182 -16.47 -8.81 -8.24
C PRO A 182 -17.52 -7.69 -8.27
N GLY A 183 -18.26 -7.56 -9.36
CA GLY A 183 -19.40 -6.64 -9.48
C GLY A 183 -20.77 -7.29 -9.23
N GLY A 184 -20.79 -8.56 -8.84
CA GLY A 184 -22.01 -9.34 -8.68
C GLY A 184 -22.47 -10.02 -9.97
N LYS A 185 -23.21 -11.10 -9.83
CA LYS A 185 -23.79 -11.88 -10.92
C LYS A 185 -25.31 -11.73 -10.94
N PRO A 186 -25.92 -11.49 -12.11
CA PRO A 186 -27.37 -11.36 -12.19
C PRO A 186 -28.11 -12.58 -11.63
N ASN A 187 -29.17 -12.33 -10.88
CA ASN A 187 -30.05 -13.36 -10.33
C ASN A 187 -29.38 -14.41 -9.42
N ALA A 188 -28.20 -14.10 -8.87
CA ALA A 188 -27.54 -14.96 -7.91
C ALA A 188 -28.09 -14.76 -6.49
N ASP A 189 -28.00 -15.81 -5.66
CA ASP A 189 -28.15 -15.67 -4.21
C ASP A 189 -26.93 -14.91 -3.65
N ASP A 190 -27.17 -13.78 -3.00
CA ASP A 190 -26.14 -12.90 -2.43
C ASP A 190 -26.03 -12.98 -0.90
N THR A 191 -26.69 -13.96 -0.27
CA THR A 191 -26.75 -14.13 1.19
C THR A 191 -25.34 -14.14 1.83
N TYR A 192 -24.39 -14.81 1.16
CA TYR A 192 -22.98 -14.94 1.62
C TYR A 192 -21.98 -14.28 0.64
N ARG A 193 -22.46 -13.33 -0.18
CA ARG A 193 -21.62 -12.72 -1.21
C ARG A 193 -21.23 -11.30 -0.83
N PRO A 194 -19.91 -10.99 -0.78
CA PRO A 194 -19.45 -9.65 -0.45
C PRO A 194 -19.82 -8.62 -1.53
N GLU A 195 -19.81 -9.04 -2.80
CA GLU A 195 -20.06 -8.18 -3.96
C GLU A 195 -21.52 -7.83 -4.23
N ARG A 196 -22.46 -8.62 -3.73
CA ARG A 196 -23.90 -8.55 -3.97
C ARG A 196 -24.35 -8.63 -5.44
N ALA A 197 -25.46 -9.33 -5.70
CA ALA A 197 -26.00 -9.51 -7.03
C ALA A 197 -26.67 -8.24 -7.59
N LYS A 198 -27.23 -7.40 -6.75
CA LYS A 198 -27.98 -6.19 -7.15
C LYS A 198 -27.33 -4.91 -6.61
N PRO A 199 -27.47 -3.78 -7.34
CA PRO A 199 -27.93 -3.68 -8.73
C PRO A 199 -26.95 -4.31 -9.73
N TYR A 200 -27.43 -4.69 -10.90
CA TYR A 200 -26.61 -5.19 -12.00
C TYR A 200 -27.10 -4.60 -13.33
N PRO A 201 -26.22 -4.10 -14.23
CA PRO A 201 -24.80 -3.86 -14.02
C PRO A 201 -24.53 -2.74 -12.98
N LYS A 202 -23.32 -2.71 -12.42
CA LYS A 202 -22.90 -1.67 -11.47
C LYS A 202 -22.14 -0.55 -12.15
N ARG A 203 -22.28 0.66 -11.62
CA ARG A 203 -21.33 1.75 -11.85
C ARG A 203 -20.24 1.62 -10.81
N VAL A 204 -18.98 1.61 -11.27
CA VAL A 204 -17.81 1.37 -10.45
C VAL A 204 -16.85 2.54 -10.60
N VAL A 205 -16.35 3.09 -9.51
CA VAL A 205 -15.27 4.07 -9.51
C VAL A 205 -14.05 3.48 -8.81
N VAL A 206 -12.93 3.44 -9.52
CA VAL A 206 -11.62 3.05 -8.98
C VAL A 206 -10.81 4.32 -8.79
N PHE A 207 -10.55 4.69 -7.54
CA PHE A 207 -9.65 5.79 -7.20
C PHE A 207 -8.21 5.29 -7.24
N SER A 208 -7.35 6.02 -7.92
CA SER A 208 -5.93 5.73 -8.10
C SER A 208 -5.13 6.94 -7.61
N PRO A 209 -4.41 6.85 -6.47
CA PRO A 209 -3.62 7.97 -5.95
C PRO A 209 -2.65 8.54 -6.98
N HIS A 210 -1.94 7.69 -7.68
CA HIS A 210 -1.11 8.05 -8.84
C HIS A 210 -1.58 7.30 -10.09
N PRO A 211 -1.26 7.79 -11.31
CA PRO A 211 -1.52 7.06 -12.55
C PRO A 211 -0.66 5.79 -12.63
N ASP A 212 -1.16 4.65 -12.19
CA ASP A 212 -0.67 3.26 -12.22
C ASP A 212 -1.16 2.42 -11.02
N ASP A 213 -1.50 3.04 -9.90
CA ASP A 213 -1.90 2.31 -8.68
C ASP A 213 -3.13 1.42 -8.90
N ASP A 214 -4.06 1.83 -9.76
CA ASP A 214 -5.24 1.06 -10.17
C ASP A 214 -4.86 -0.29 -10.80
N VAL A 215 -3.99 -0.27 -11.81
CA VAL A 215 -3.60 -1.49 -12.54
C VAL A 215 -2.61 -2.35 -11.74
N ILE A 216 -1.72 -1.73 -10.95
CA ILE A 216 -0.81 -2.44 -10.05
C ILE A 216 -1.60 -3.20 -8.99
N SER A 217 -2.61 -2.58 -8.42
CA SER A 217 -3.37 -3.12 -7.30
C SER A 217 -4.45 -4.10 -7.73
N MET A 218 -5.23 -3.76 -8.76
CA MET A 218 -6.42 -4.50 -9.12
C MET A 218 -6.69 -4.60 -10.64
N GLY A 219 -5.63 -4.57 -11.44
CA GLY A 219 -5.74 -4.60 -12.90
C GLY A 219 -6.49 -5.83 -13.46
N GLY A 220 -6.37 -6.98 -12.82
CA GLY A 220 -7.14 -8.19 -13.18
C GLY A 220 -8.63 -8.04 -12.87
N THR A 221 -8.96 -7.50 -11.71
CA THR A 221 -10.35 -7.22 -11.31
C THR A 221 -10.98 -6.14 -12.19
N ILE A 222 -10.25 -5.07 -12.51
CA ILE A 222 -10.72 -4.03 -13.45
C ILE A 222 -11.10 -4.66 -14.78
N ARG A 223 -10.21 -5.47 -15.35
CA ARG A 223 -10.46 -6.18 -16.61
C ARG A 223 -11.73 -7.01 -16.56
N ARG A 224 -11.90 -7.79 -15.50
CA ARG A 224 -13.08 -8.65 -15.30
C ARG A 224 -14.36 -7.84 -15.16
N LEU A 225 -14.35 -6.74 -14.39
CA LEU A 225 -15.49 -5.85 -14.25
C LEU A 225 -15.96 -5.31 -15.61
N VAL A 226 -15.02 -4.88 -16.46
CA VAL A 226 -15.32 -4.40 -17.83
C VAL A 226 -15.88 -5.53 -18.71
N GLU A 227 -15.26 -6.72 -18.69
CA GLU A 227 -15.72 -7.88 -19.45
C GLU A 227 -17.12 -8.34 -19.02
N GLN A 228 -17.43 -8.21 -17.74
CA GLN A 228 -18.74 -8.50 -17.15
C GLN A 228 -19.76 -7.36 -17.32
N LYS A 229 -19.44 -6.33 -18.14
CA LYS A 229 -20.34 -5.25 -18.55
C LYS A 229 -20.71 -4.26 -17.45
N HIS A 230 -19.91 -4.15 -16.41
CA HIS A 230 -20.02 -3.06 -15.46
C HIS A 230 -19.51 -1.75 -16.08
N ASP A 231 -20.08 -0.64 -15.63
CA ASP A 231 -19.72 0.71 -16.05
C ASP A 231 -18.56 1.19 -15.17
N VAL A 232 -17.32 1.06 -15.68
CA VAL A 232 -16.10 1.28 -14.90
C VAL A 232 -15.49 2.63 -15.21
N HIS A 233 -15.30 3.44 -14.17
CA HIS A 233 -14.60 4.71 -14.18
C HIS A 233 -13.30 4.60 -13.38
N VAL A 234 -12.24 5.22 -13.85
CA VAL A 234 -10.98 5.35 -13.10
C VAL A 234 -10.71 6.82 -12.82
N ALA A 235 -10.47 7.14 -11.56
CA ALA A 235 -10.20 8.49 -11.09
C ALA A 235 -8.77 8.60 -10.55
N TYR A 236 -7.91 9.23 -11.32
CA TYR A 236 -6.52 9.53 -10.93
C TYR A 236 -6.51 10.78 -10.08
N GLU A 237 -6.13 10.63 -8.81
CA GLU A 237 -6.27 11.67 -7.81
C GLU A 237 -5.17 12.73 -7.91
N THR A 238 -3.94 12.32 -8.26
CA THR A 238 -2.80 13.22 -8.48
C THR A 238 -2.19 13.01 -9.86
N SER A 239 -1.42 13.99 -10.32
CA SER A 239 -0.70 13.89 -11.59
C SER A 239 0.48 12.89 -11.56
N GLY A 240 1.04 12.61 -10.37
CA GLY A 240 2.24 11.80 -10.22
C GLY A 240 3.49 12.38 -10.89
N ASN A 241 3.48 13.68 -11.20
CA ASN A 241 4.50 14.37 -12.01
C ASN A 241 5.90 14.31 -11.38
N ILE A 242 6.02 14.28 -10.06
CA ILE A 242 7.31 14.27 -9.35
C ILE A 242 8.12 12.99 -9.64
N ALA A 243 7.44 11.90 -9.99
CA ALA A 243 8.06 10.60 -10.22
C ALA A 243 8.54 10.37 -11.68
N VAL A 244 8.49 11.39 -12.55
CA VAL A 244 8.92 11.29 -13.94
C VAL A 244 10.34 11.82 -14.09
N GLY A 245 11.23 11.04 -14.72
CA GLY A 245 12.61 11.43 -14.99
C GLY A 245 12.72 12.58 -16.01
N ASP A 246 13.80 13.32 -15.94
CA ASP A 246 14.06 14.45 -16.85
C ASP A 246 14.33 13.96 -18.29
N GLU A 247 14.88 12.75 -18.45
CA GLU A 247 15.09 12.10 -19.75
C GLU A 247 13.78 11.85 -20.49
N GLU A 248 12.71 11.52 -19.77
CA GLU A 248 11.39 11.35 -20.35
C GLU A 248 10.85 12.68 -20.90
N VAL A 249 11.04 13.77 -20.17
CA VAL A 249 10.68 15.11 -20.66
C VAL A 249 11.43 15.43 -21.96
N ILE A 250 12.73 15.17 -22.00
CA ILE A 250 13.55 15.39 -23.21
C ILE A 250 13.06 14.53 -24.38
N ARG A 251 12.74 13.25 -24.13
CA ARG A 251 12.22 12.32 -25.14
C ARG A 251 10.93 12.84 -25.78
N PHE A 252 9.97 13.27 -24.95
CA PHE A 252 8.70 13.80 -25.44
C PHE A 252 8.86 15.16 -26.12
N LEU A 253 9.75 16.02 -25.67
CA LEU A 253 10.05 17.27 -26.34
C LEU A 253 10.65 17.05 -27.74
N HIS A 254 11.55 16.06 -27.90
CA HIS A 254 12.04 15.68 -29.22
C HIS A 254 10.93 15.20 -30.14
N PHE A 255 10.00 14.40 -29.61
CA PHE A 255 8.84 13.94 -30.36
C PHE A 255 7.95 15.10 -30.81
N ILE A 256 7.57 15.99 -29.88
CA ILE A 256 6.73 17.17 -30.18
C ILE A 256 7.39 18.06 -31.24
N ASN A 257 8.67 18.33 -31.09
CA ASN A 257 9.42 19.14 -32.07
C ASN A 257 9.45 18.49 -33.44
N GLY A 258 9.76 17.18 -33.50
CA GLY A 258 9.74 16.44 -34.77
C GLY A 258 8.35 16.36 -35.40
N PHE A 259 7.33 16.12 -34.62
CA PHE A 259 5.92 16.13 -35.07
C PHE A 259 5.53 17.50 -35.67
N ASN A 260 5.88 18.58 -34.98
CA ASN A 260 5.61 19.94 -35.47
C ASN A 260 6.32 20.23 -36.80
N GLN A 261 7.59 19.85 -36.95
CA GLN A 261 8.34 20.00 -38.19
C GLN A 261 7.71 19.24 -39.36
N ILE A 262 7.19 18.04 -39.11
CA ILE A 262 6.64 17.18 -40.20
C ILE A 262 5.21 17.63 -40.60
N PHE A 263 4.37 17.93 -39.65
CA PHE A 263 2.93 18.06 -39.88
C PHE A 263 2.43 19.49 -39.93
N ASN A 264 3.07 20.44 -39.25
CA ASN A 264 2.57 21.84 -39.18
C ASN A 264 3.15 22.74 -40.27
N ASN A 265 4.22 22.37 -40.95
CA ASN A 265 4.90 23.17 -41.98
C ASN A 265 5.12 24.65 -41.61
N SER A 266 4.94 25.00 -40.32
CA SER A 266 5.09 26.35 -39.79
C SER A 266 6.21 26.36 -38.77
N GLU A 267 7.03 27.37 -38.84
CA GLU A 267 7.93 27.76 -37.78
C GLU A 267 7.11 28.27 -36.61
N ASP A 268 6.44 27.34 -35.86
CA ASP A 268 5.76 27.74 -34.62
C ASP A 268 6.82 28.12 -33.59
N GLN A 269 7.11 29.42 -33.57
CA GLN A 269 8.16 30.02 -32.77
C GLN A 269 7.93 29.69 -31.27
N VAL A 270 6.69 29.61 -30.84
CA VAL A 270 6.34 29.33 -29.42
C VAL A 270 6.81 27.95 -29.00
N ILE A 271 6.57 26.91 -29.83
CA ILE A 271 7.01 25.55 -29.55
C ILE A 271 8.55 25.45 -29.57
N ASN A 272 9.21 26.09 -30.55
CA ASN A 272 10.67 26.09 -30.66
C ASN A 272 11.32 26.81 -29.47
N ASP A 273 10.78 27.94 -29.08
CA ASP A 273 11.28 28.70 -27.92
C ASP A 273 11.12 27.90 -26.61
N LYS A 274 9.98 27.28 -26.38
CA LYS A 274 9.75 26.41 -25.21
C LYS A 274 10.67 25.18 -25.22
N TYR A 275 10.83 24.54 -26.36
CA TYR A 275 11.77 23.43 -26.51
C TYR A 275 13.19 23.82 -26.11
N THR A 276 13.65 25.00 -26.61
CA THR A 276 14.98 25.51 -26.32
C THR A 276 15.17 25.90 -24.87
N GLU A 277 14.18 26.59 -24.28
CA GLU A 277 14.16 27.01 -22.89
C GLU A 277 14.25 25.81 -21.94
N ILE A 278 13.38 24.81 -22.12
CA ILE A 278 13.32 23.66 -21.24
C ILE A 278 14.59 22.79 -21.36
N ARG A 279 15.08 22.56 -22.58
CA ARG A 279 16.34 21.83 -22.78
C ARG A 279 17.52 22.52 -22.10
N LYS A 280 17.60 23.85 -22.21
CA LYS A 280 18.66 24.61 -21.55
C LYS A 280 18.57 24.46 -20.03
N TYR A 281 17.37 24.61 -19.48
CA TYR A 281 17.15 24.47 -18.03
C TYR A 281 17.56 23.07 -17.54
N LEU A 282 17.10 22.00 -18.19
CA LEU A 282 17.41 20.61 -17.80
C LEU A 282 18.91 20.29 -17.91
N LYS A 283 19.62 20.91 -18.87
CA LYS A 283 21.08 20.75 -19.00
C LYS A 283 21.86 21.44 -17.88
N GLU A 284 21.35 22.57 -17.37
CA GLU A 284 21.98 23.38 -16.34
C GLU A 284 21.52 22.99 -14.92
N LYS A 285 20.45 22.18 -14.81
CA LYS A 285 19.84 21.72 -13.56
C LYS A 285 20.83 20.92 -12.74
N LYS A 286 20.91 21.21 -11.43
CA LYS A 286 21.74 20.50 -10.46
C LYS A 286 20.86 19.60 -9.59
N ASP A 287 21.50 18.63 -8.96
CA ASP A 287 20.84 17.77 -7.98
C ASP A 287 20.22 18.62 -6.85
N GLY A 288 18.91 18.45 -6.64
CA GLY A 288 18.14 19.21 -5.68
C GLY A 288 17.44 20.46 -6.22
N ASP A 289 17.71 20.89 -7.47
CA ASP A 289 16.95 21.96 -8.09
C ASP A 289 15.50 21.53 -8.38
N MET A 290 14.57 22.45 -8.13
CA MET A 290 13.14 22.20 -8.37
C MET A 290 12.80 22.32 -9.84
N ASP A 291 11.92 21.48 -10.33
CA ASP A 291 11.37 21.59 -11.67
C ASP A 291 10.56 22.87 -11.86
N THR A 292 10.65 23.45 -13.05
CA THR A 292 9.77 24.55 -13.41
C THR A 292 8.33 24.05 -13.59
N ARG A 293 7.38 24.98 -13.53
CA ARG A 293 5.96 24.65 -13.75
C ARG A 293 5.73 23.97 -15.11
N ASP A 294 6.42 24.40 -16.14
CA ASP A 294 6.30 23.83 -17.49
C ASP A 294 6.80 22.37 -17.51
N ILE A 295 7.92 22.09 -16.84
CA ILE A 295 8.47 20.73 -16.72
C ILE A 295 7.50 19.83 -15.97
N LEU A 296 6.98 20.27 -14.82
CA LEU A 296 5.98 19.53 -14.04
C LEU A 296 4.71 19.27 -14.85
N THR A 297 4.28 20.25 -15.66
CA THR A 297 3.12 20.07 -16.54
C THR A 297 3.38 19.00 -17.59
N ILE A 298 4.56 18.99 -18.24
CA ILE A 298 4.92 17.98 -19.21
C ILE A 298 4.99 16.60 -18.54
N LYS A 299 5.62 16.48 -17.38
CA LYS A 299 5.67 15.25 -16.59
C LYS A 299 4.27 14.72 -16.27
N GLY A 300 3.34 15.58 -15.87
CA GLY A 300 1.93 15.24 -15.65
C GLY A 300 1.23 14.78 -16.94
N LEU A 301 1.48 15.43 -18.08
CA LEU A 301 0.92 15.02 -19.37
C LEU A 301 1.42 13.64 -19.82
N ILE A 302 2.71 13.33 -19.57
CA ILE A 302 3.27 11.99 -19.84
C ILE A 302 2.47 10.94 -19.05
N ARG A 303 2.32 11.12 -17.73
CA ARG A 303 1.56 10.20 -16.87
C ARG A 303 0.09 10.04 -17.32
N ARG A 304 -0.55 11.16 -17.71
CA ARG A 304 -1.92 11.11 -18.28
C ARG A 304 -2.01 10.29 -19.56
N GLY A 305 -1.05 10.45 -20.46
CA GLY A 305 -1.00 9.67 -21.70
C GLY A 305 -0.88 8.18 -21.43
N GLU A 306 -0.03 7.81 -20.49
CA GLU A 306 0.16 6.43 -20.03
C GLU A 306 -1.11 5.85 -19.42
N ALA A 307 -1.77 6.59 -18.51
CA ALA A 307 -3.02 6.20 -17.88
C ALA A 307 -4.16 5.99 -18.90
N ARG A 308 -4.32 6.92 -19.86
CA ARG A 308 -5.29 6.76 -20.96
C ARG A 308 -5.00 5.51 -21.79
N THR A 309 -3.74 5.23 -22.04
CA THR A 309 -3.33 4.03 -22.80
C THR A 309 -3.66 2.75 -22.02
N ALA A 310 -3.44 2.72 -20.71
CA ALA A 310 -3.80 1.59 -19.84
C ALA A 310 -5.33 1.40 -19.80
N CYS A 311 -6.11 2.48 -19.66
CA CYS A 311 -7.57 2.43 -19.69
C CYS A 311 -8.08 1.90 -21.03
N THR A 312 -7.57 2.41 -22.16
CA THR A 312 -7.95 1.94 -23.50
C THR A 312 -7.62 0.47 -23.69
N TYR A 313 -6.45 0.02 -23.21
CA TYR A 313 -6.05 -1.38 -23.27
C TYR A 313 -7.03 -2.29 -22.51
N ASN A 314 -7.62 -1.81 -21.43
CA ASN A 314 -8.64 -2.52 -20.65
C ASN A 314 -10.08 -2.26 -21.14
N ASN A 315 -10.26 -1.65 -22.31
CA ASN A 315 -11.56 -1.28 -22.89
C ASN A 315 -12.40 -0.34 -22.01
N ILE A 316 -11.75 0.52 -21.25
CA ILE A 316 -12.40 1.62 -20.52
C ILE A 316 -12.45 2.84 -21.46
N PRO A 317 -13.62 3.44 -21.68
CA PRO A 317 -13.75 4.64 -22.50
C PRO A 317 -12.94 5.82 -21.96
N LEU A 318 -12.44 6.69 -22.83
CA LEU A 318 -11.61 7.83 -22.40
C LEU A 318 -12.36 8.87 -21.57
N ASP A 319 -13.68 9.00 -21.76
CA ASP A 319 -14.55 9.83 -20.94
C ASP A 319 -14.83 9.26 -19.54
N HIS A 320 -14.46 7.99 -19.31
CA HIS A 320 -14.45 7.37 -17.98
C HIS A 320 -13.07 7.48 -17.26
N CYS A 321 -12.10 8.14 -17.88
CA CYS A 321 -10.80 8.43 -17.26
C CYS A 321 -10.81 9.84 -16.68
N HIS A 322 -10.90 9.95 -15.36
CA HIS A 322 -10.97 11.22 -14.66
C HIS A 322 -9.62 11.59 -14.09
N PHE A 323 -9.16 12.83 -14.32
CA PHE A 323 -7.93 13.37 -13.76
C PHE A 323 -8.29 14.49 -12.81
N LEU A 324 -8.19 14.24 -11.50
CA LEU A 324 -8.70 15.13 -10.46
C LEU A 324 -7.71 16.24 -10.12
N ASP A 325 -6.41 15.99 -10.27
CA ASP A 325 -5.34 16.95 -9.98
C ASP A 325 -5.54 17.64 -8.62
N LEU A 326 -5.69 16.84 -7.55
CA LEU A 326 -6.01 17.35 -6.23
C LEU A 326 -5.00 18.41 -5.77
N PRO A 327 -5.46 19.60 -5.35
CA PRO A 327 -4.61 20.75 -5.02
C PRO A 327 -3.56 20.48 -3.93
N PHE A 328 -3.81 19.57 -3.01
CA PHE A 328 -2.84 19.22 -1.97
C PHE A 328 -1.51 18.70 -2.55
N TYR A 329 -1.58 18.03 -3.70
CA TYR A 329 -0.41 17.46 -4.38
C TYR A 329 0.22 18.43 -5.39
N GLU A 330 -0.61 19.20 -6.10
CA GLU A 330 -0.21 20.06 -7.22
C GLU A 330 0.40 21.39 -6.76
N THR A 331 1.33 21.34 -5.79
CA THR A 331 1.95 22.52 -5.18
C THR A 331 3.10 23.12 -6.00
N GLY A 332 3.58 22.40 -6.99
CA GLY A 332 4.82 22.72 -7.70
C GLY A 332 6.09 22.49 -6.87
N LYS A 333 5.97 21.84 -5.70
CA LYS A 333 7.07 21.54 -4.78
C LYS A 333 7.03 20.06 -4.42
N ILE A 334 8.15 19.53 -3.94
CA ILE A 334 8.20 18.16 -3.38
C ILE A 334 7.32 18.07 -2.13
N GLN A 335 7.27 19.15 -1.33
CA GLN A 335 6.42 19.23 -0.15
C GLN A 335 4.96 19.45 -0.56
N LYS A 336 4.08 18.59 -0.08
CA LYS A 336 2.64 18.61 -0.31
C LYS A 336 1.94 19.42 0.78
N ASN A 337 0.79 19.96 0.44
CA ASN A 337 -0.07 20.64 1.40
C ASN A 337 -0.90 19.61 2.21
N PRO A 338 -1.42 19.99 3.38
CA PRO A 338 -2.50 19.24 4.00
C PRO A 338 -3.75 19.20 3.09
N ILE A 339 -4.57 18.16 3.26
CA ILE A 339 -5.88 18.07 2.61
C ILE A 339 -6.72 19.30 2.92
N SER A 340 -7.45 19.78 1.94
CA SER A 340 -8.32 20.95 2.02
C SER A 340 -9.75 20.64 1.56
N GLU A 341 -10.69 21.56 1.85
CA GLU A 341 -12.06 21.44 1.36
C GLU A 341 -12.13 21.39 -0.18
N ALA A 342 -11.20 22.03 -0.87
CA ALA A 342 -11.14 22.01 -2.33
C ALA A 342 -10.83 20.60 -2.86
N ASP A 343 -9.94 19.86 -2.21
CA ASP A 343 -9.64 18.47 -2.57
C ASP A 343 -10.88 17.59 -2.40
N VAL A 344 -11.55 17.71 -1.26
CA VAL A 344 -12.75 16.92 -0.94
C VAL A 344 -13.90 17.25 -1.90
N GLU A 345 -14.11 18.52 -2.26
CA GLU A 345 -15.20 18.92 -3.16
C GLU A 345 -14.98 18.41 -4.59
N ILE A 346 -13.74 18.35 -5.08
CA ILE A 346 -13.42 17.73 -6.39
C ILE A 346 -13.84 16.26 -6.41
N VAL A 347 -13.47 15.50 -5.39
CA VAL A 347 -13.87 14.09 -5.26
C VAL A 347 -15.39 13.97 -5.16
N ARG A 348 -16.01 14.81 -4.36
CA ARG A 348 -17.45 14.83 -4.15
C ARG A 348 -18.23 15.07 -5.42
N ASN A 349 -17.77 15.99 -6.27
CA ASN A 349 -18.40 16.27 -7.56
C ASN A 349 -18.39 15.06 -8.48
N LEU A 350 -17.27 14.33 -8.55
CA LEU A 350 -17.21 13.07 -9.31
C LEU A 350 -18.19 12.02 -8.75
N LEU A 351 -18.25 11.85 -7.44
CA LEU A 351 -19.16 10.90 -6.80
C LEU A 351 -20.64 11.25 -7.09
N ARG A 352 -21.00 12.52 -7.09
CA ARG A 352 -22.34 13.01 -7.44
C ARG A 352 -22.69 12.80 -8.90
N GLU A 353 -21.72 12.93 -9.78
CA GLU A 353 -21.88 12.69 -11.22
C GLU A 353 -22.13 11.21 -11.50
N VAL A 354 -21.24 10.33 -11.03
CA VAL A 354 -21.27 8.89 -11.31
C VAL A 354 -22.30 8.16 -10.46
N LYS A 355 -22.48 8.53 -9.19
CA LYS A 355 -23.31 7.82 -8.20
C LYS A 355 -23.00 6.32 -8.17
N PRO A 356 -21.78 5.94 -7.81
CA PRO A 356 -21.31 4.56 -7.95
C PRO A 356 -22.04 3.59 -7.01
N HIS A 357 -22.11 2.34 -7.44
CA HIS A 357 -22.55 1.21 -6.60
C HIS A 357 -21.37 0.52 -5.93
N GLN A 358 -20.17 0.69 -6.50
CA GLN A 358 -18.90 0.25 -5.90
C GLN A 358 -17.84 1.33 -6.04
N ILE A 359 -17.11 1.54 -4.97
CA ILE A 359 -15.94 2.41 -4.92
C ILE A 359 -14.76 1.54 -4.50
N PHE A 360 -13.65 1.65 -5.22
CA PHE A 360 -12.38 1.04 -4.85
C PHE A 360 -11.38 2.14 -4.52
N VAL A 361 -10.70 2.03 -3.37
CA VAL A 361 -9.72 3.01 -2.89
C VAL A 361 -8.46 2.32 -2.41
N ALA A 362 -7.35 3.04 -2.36
CA ALA A 362 -6.12 2.54 -1.78
C ALA A 362 -6.27 2.37 -0.26
N GLY A 363 -6.04 1.14 0.21
CA GLY A 363 -5.95 0.80 1.64
C GLY A 363 -4.51 0.73 2.13
N ASP A 364 -3.56 1.12 1.31
CA ASP A 364 -2.14 1.14 1.62
C ASP A 364 -1.78 2.44 2.35
N LEU A 365 -2.12 2.48 3.64
CA LEU A 365 -1.94 3.66 4.49
C LEU A 365 -0.52 3.80 5.04
N ALA A 366 0.35 2.83 4.78
CA ALA A 366 1.77 2.83 5.14
C ALA A 366 2.68 3.37 4.02
N ASP A 367 2.12 4.05 3.02
CA ASP A 367 2.88 4.70 1.95
C ASP A 367 3.96 5.62 2.53
N PRO A 368 5.25 5.39 2.20
CA PRO A 368 6.36 6.19 2.71
C PRO A 368 6.24 7.68 2.38
N HIS A 369 5.49 8.02 1.33
CA HIS A 369 5.28 9.39 0.87
C HIS A 369 4.00 10.02 1.42
N GLY A 370 3.13 9.25 2.05
CA GLY A 370 1.87 9.69 2.66
C GLY A 370 0.78 10.10 1.65
N THR A 371 1.04 9.99 0.35
CA THR A 371 0.09 10.40 -0.70
C THR A 371 -1.15 9.53 -0.74
N HIS A 372 -0.98 8.21 -0.69
CA HIS A 372 -2.10 7.26 -0.71
C HIS A 372 -3.07 7.50 0.44
N ARG A 373 -2.53 7.74 1.64
CA ARG A 373 -3.35 8.04 2.81
C ARG A 373 -4.16 9.32 2.63
N VAL A 374 -3.53 10.41 2.18
CA VAL A 374 -4.22 11.70 1.97
C VAL A 374 -5.29 11.58 0.89
N CYS A 375 -5.01 10.88 -0.21
CA CYS A 375 -5.99 10.58 -1.25
C CYS A 375 -7.19 9.81 -0.71
N THR A 376 -6.97 8.74 0.05
CA THR A 376 -8.03 7.95 0.65
C THR A 376 -8.83 8.75 1.68
N ASP A 377 -8.17 9.59 2.49
CA ASP A 377 -8.83 10.50 3.43
C ASP A 377 -9.75 11.50 2.72
N ALA A 378 -9.34 12.00 1.53
CA ALA A 378 -10.19 12.87 0.71
C ALA A 378 -11.46 12.17 0.23
N VAL A 379 -11.34 10.93 -0.21
CA VAL A 379 -12.49 10.12 -0.65
C VAL A 379 -13.42 9.84 0.52
N PHE A 380 -12.90 9.45 1.68
CA PHE A 380 -13.71 9.17 2.86
C PHE A 380 -14.42 10.43 3.38
N ALA A 381 -13.73 11.58 3.42
CA ALA A 381 -14.34 12.84 3.80
C ALA A 381 -15.49 13.23 2.82
N ALA A 382 -15.30 13.00 1.51
CA ALA A 382 -16.35 13.24 0.53
C ALA A 382 -17.57 12.33 0.74
N ILE A 383 -17.36 11.07 1.07
CA ILE A 383 -18.42 10.09 1.38
C ILE A 383 -19.17 10.48 2.66
N ASP A 384 -18.45 10.89 3.70
CA ASP A 384 -19.06 11.32 4.95
C ASP A 384 -19.98 12.54 4.74
N LEU A 385 -19.54 13.54 3.96
CA LEU A 385 -20.37 14.68 3.60
C LEU A 385 -21.61 14.27 2.78
N GLU A 386 -21.47 13.35 1.84
CA GLU A 386 -22.63 12.82 1.08
C GLU A 386 -23.60 12.06 1.98
N LYS A 387 -23.09 11.34 2.99
CA LYS A 387 -23.89 10.66 4.00
C LYS A 387 -24.66 11.65 4.87
N GLU A 388 -24.00 12.71 5.35
CA GLU A 388 -24.61 13.76 6.15
C GLU A 388 -25.74 14.49 5.38
N GLU A 389 -25.58 14.69 4.07
CA GLU A 389 -26.61 15.28 3.21
C GLU A 389 -27.70 14.27 2.79
N GLY A 390 -27.59 13.02 3.21
CA GLY A 390 -28.60 12.00 2.94
C GLY A 390 -28.63 11.49 1.49
N ALA A 391 -27.49 11.45 0.82
CA ALA A 391 -27.36 10.98 -0.55
C ALA A 391 -27.92 9.54 -0.72
N LYS A 392 -28.93 9.38 -1.55
CA LYS A 392 -29.67 8.11 -1.71
C LYS A 392 -28.82 7.01 -2.35
N TRP A 393 -27.87 7.38 -3.22
CA TRP A 393 -27.03 6.43 -3.92
C TRP A 393 -26.06 5.67 -2.98
N LEU A 394 -25.71 6.27 -1.83
CA LEU A 394 -24.84 5.61 -0.84
C LEU A 394 -25.46 4.36 -0.21
N LYS A 395 -26.80 4.23 -0.18
CA LYS A 395 -27.48 3.05 0.38
C LYS A 395 -27.16 1.76 -0.37
N GLU A 396 -26.86 1.87 -1.65
CA GLU A 396 -26.53 0.75 -2.54
C GLU A 396 -25.02 0.68 -2.83
N CYS A 397 -24.23 1.62 -2.30
CA CYS A 397 -22.81 1.71 -2.57
C CYS A 397 -22.00 0.91 -1.55
N ARG A 398 -21.05 0.13 -2.04
CA ARG A 398 -20.05 -0.56 -1.22
C ARG A 398 -18.66 -0.03 -1.53
N ILE A 399 -17.85 0.09 -0.50
CA ILE A 399 -16.51 0.67 -0.60
C ILE A 399 -15.49 -0.43 -0.29
N TRP A 400 -14.60 -0.68 -1.23
CA TRP A 400 -13.56 -1.68 -1.15
C TRP A 400 -12.19 -1.04 -1.11
N MET A 401 -11.36 -1.50 -0.20
CA MET A 401 -9.96 -1.11 -0.11
C MET A 401 -9.09 -2.18 -0.74
N TYR A 402 -8.20 -1.76 -1.65
CA TYR A 402 -7.15 -2.59 -2.22
C TYR A 402 -5.80 -2.29 -1.58
N ARG A 403 -4.84 -3.19 -1.70
CA ARG A 403 -3.43 -2.95 -1.39
C ARG A 403 -2.62 -2.75 -2.67
N GLY A 404 -1.61 -1.86 -2.59
CA GLY A 404 -0.66 -1.61 -3.69
C GLY A 404 0.40 -2.69 -3.86
N ALA A 405 1.54 -2.34 -4.46
CA ALA A 405 2.64 -3.28 -4.72
C ALA A 405 3.41 -3.70 -3.46
N TRP A 406 3.17 -3.07 -2.31
CA TRP A 406 4.01 -3.21 -1.12
C TRP A 406 3.69 -4.42 -0.26
N ALA A 407 2.42 -4.71 -0.05
CA ALA A 407 1.97 -5.80 0.81
C ALA A 407 0.56 -6.24 0.42
N GLU A 408 0.17 -7.45 0.83
CA GLU A 408 -1.21 -7.92 0.76
C GLU A 408 -1.91 -7.68 2.11
N TRP A 409 -3.24 -7.76 2.10
CA TRP A 409 -4.03 -7.80 3.32
C TRP A 409 -3.71 -9.05 4.14
N GLU A 410 -3.69 -8.90 5.46
CA GLU A 410 -3.71 -10.05 6.36
C GLU A 410 -4.97 -10.87 6.11
N ILE A 411 -4.84 -12.19 6.04
CA ILE A 411 -5.91 -13.09 5.59
C ILE A 411 -7.18 -12.98 6.43
N GLU A 412 -7.07 -12.67 7.71
CA GLU A 412 -8.21 -12.46 8.59
C GLU A 412 -9.05 -11.24 8.21
N ASN A 413 -8.48 -10.31 7.47
CA ASN A 413 -9.16 -9.09 7.01
C ASN A 413 -9.74 -9.22 5.60
N ILE A 414 -9.30 -10.19 4.80
CA ILE A 414 -9.80 -10.35 3.44
C ILE A 414 -11.28 -10.71 3.44
N GLU A 415 -12.08 -9.89 2.75
CA GLU A 415 -13.52 -10.07 2.64
C GLU A 415 -13.97 -10.36 1.20
N MET A 416 -13.16 -9.96 0.20
CA MET A 416 -13.34 -10.36 -1.19
C MET A 416 -11.99 -10.74 -1.80
N ALA A 417 -11.91 -11.94 -2.38
CA ALA A 417 -10.76 -12.45 -3.09
C ALA A 417 -11.16 -12.85 -4.50
N VAL A 418 -10.57 -12.20 -5.50
CA VAL A 418 -10.89 -12.40 -6.91
C VAL A 418 -9.80 -13.23 -7.57
N PRO A 419 -10.09 -14.49 -7.96
CA PRO A 419 -9.14 -15.31 -8.70
C PRO A 419 -8.84 -14.70 -10.07
N ILE A 420 -7.57 -14.64 -10.42
CA ILE A 420 -7.07 -14.08 -11.68
C ILE A 420 -6.48 -15.21 -12.52
N SER A 421 -7.01 -15.38 -13.72
CA SER A 421 -6.51 -16.38 -14.69
C SER A 421 -5.13 -16.00 -15.24
N PRO A 422 -4.37 -16.94 -15.83
CA PRO A 422 -3.09 -16.63 -16.48
C PRO A 422 -3.22 -15.54 -17.57
N GLU A 423 -4.34 -15.52 -18.30
CA GLU A 423 -4.58 -14.49 -19.33
C GLU A 423 -4.85 -13.11 -18.71
N GLU A 424 -5.66 -13.06 -17.66
CA GLU A 424 -5.92 -11.82 -16.93
C GLU A 424 -4.67 -11.28 -16.23
N LEU A 425 -3.83 -12.18 -15.69
CA LEU A 425 -2.55 -11.80 -15.09
C LEU A 425 -1.60 -11.21 -16.14
N ARG A 426 -1.55 -11.80 -17.34
CA ARG A 426 -0.80 -11.23 -18.47
C ARG A 426 -1.35 -9.88 -18.90
N ALA A 427 -2.67 -9.74 -18.98
CA ALA A 427 -3.32 -8.47 -19.30
C ALA A 427 -3.02 -7.39 -18.24
N LYS A 428 -3.05 -7.76 -16.96
CA LYS A 428 -2.63 -6.88 -15.86
C LYS A 428 -1.20 -6.41 -16.04
N ARG A 429 -0.25 -7.32 -16.27
CA ARG A 429 1.15 -6.99 -16.55
C ARG A 429 1.27 -6.00 -17.71
N ASN A 430 0.59 -6.27 -18.82
CA ASN A 430 0.61 -5.40 -19.99
C ASN A 430 0.00 -4.02 -19.71
N SER A 431 -1.00 -3.93 -18.82
CA SER A 431 -1.56 -2.65 -18.37
C SER A 431 -0.54 -1.85 -17.55
N ILE A 432 0.16 -2.51 -16.63
CA ILE A 432 1.24 -1.89 -15.84
C ILE A 432 2.36 -1.39 -16.76
N LEU A 433 2.75 -2.19 -17.75
CA LEU A 433 3.79 -1.83 -18.72
C LEU A 433 3.41 -0.64 -19.64
N LYS A 434 2.14 -0.16 -19.63
CA LYS A 434 1.78 1.09 -20.33
C LYS A 434 2.31 2.32 -19.60
N HIS A 435 2.61 2.21 -18.33
CA HIS A 435 3.21 3.26 -17.51
C HIS A 435 4.74 3.27 -17.64
N GLN A 436 5.22 3.54 -18.85
CA GLN A 436 6.62 3.44 -19.24
C GLN A 436 7.56 4.32 -18.40
N SER A 437 7.10 5.53 -18.04
CA SER A 437 7.88 6.45 -17.22
C SER A 437 8.22 5.93 -15.82
N GLN A 438 7.54 4.85 -15.38
CA GLN A 438 7.72 4.23 -14.06
C GLN A 438 8.56 2.94 -14.10
N MET A 439 9.00 2.50 -15.30
CA MET A 439 9.72 1.23 -15.45
C MET A 439 11.19 1.33 -15.06
N GLU A 440 11.80 2.50 -15.19
CA GLU A 440 13.23 2.70 -14.96
C GLU A 440 13.55 3.27 -13.56
N SER A 441 12.57 3.84 -12.90
CA SER A 441 12.76 4.57 -11.65
C SER A 441 11.93 4.02 -10.48
N ALA A 442 12.07 2.74 -10.16
CA ALA A 442 11.50 2.25 -8.92
C ALA A 442 12.46 2.57 -7.74
N PRO A 443 12.38 3.75 -7.11
CA PRO A 443 13.20 4.07 -5.95
C PRO A 443 12.62 3.36 -4.74
N PHE A 444 12.81 2.04 -4.67
CA PHE A 444 12.47 1.33 -3.46
C PHE A 444 13.57 1.50 -2.44
N LEU A 445 13.18 1.96 -1.26
CA LEU A 445 14.02 1.93 -0.08
C LEU A 445 14.27 0.45 0.27
N GLY A 446 15.44 -0.06 -0.08
CA GLY A 446 15.85 -1.43 0.21
C GLY A 446 16.53 -2.14 -0.96
N ASN A 447 16.93 -3.39 -0.75
CA ASN A 447 17.63 -4.22 -1.73
C ASN A 447 16.70 -4.96 -2.71
N ASP A 448 15.44 -4.57 -2.85
CA ASP A 448 14.49 -5.22 -3.75
C ASP A 448 14.52 -4.57 -5.13
N GLU A 449 15.18 -5.23 -6.07
CA GLU A 449 15.37 -4.77 -7.45
C GLU A 449 14.19 -5.13 -8.38
N ARG A 450 13.15 -5.78 -7.87
CA ARG A 450 12.00 -6.18 -8.69
C ARG A 450 11.22 -4.96 -9.16
N LEU A 451 10.79 -4.96 -10.41
CA LEU A 451 9.88 -3.97 -10.98
C LEU A 451 8.47 -4.08 -10.37
N PHE A 452 7.67 -3.03 -10.48
CA PHE A 452 6.30 -2.98 -9.95
C PHE A 452 5.43 -4.16 -10.39
N TRP A 453 5.48 -4.52 -11.68
CA TRP A 453 4.69 -5.63 -12.18
C TRP A 453 5.13 -6.98 -11.58
N GLN A 454 6.41 -7.18 -11.35
CA GLN A 454 6.94 -8.41 -10.73
C GLN A 454 6.46 -8.52 -9.28
N ARG A 455 6.52 -7.45 -8.52
CA ARG A 455 6.03 -7.41 -7.14
C ARG A 455 4.54 -7.65 -7.07
N SER A 456 3.76 -7.02 -7.96
CA SER A 456 2.32 -7.20 -8.04
C SER A 456 1.95 -8.65 -8.35
N GLU A 457 2.62 -9.28 -9.31
CA GLU A 457 2.40 -10.70 -9.63
C GLU A 457 2.78 -11.61 -8.48
N ASP A 458 3.96 -11.42 -7.88
CA ASP A 458 4.42 -12.23 -6.74
C ASP A 458 3.44 -12.13 -5.57
N ARG A 459 2.93 -10.93 -5.28
CA ARG A 459 1.90 -10.72 -4.27
C ARG A 459 0.62 -11.50 -4.59
N ASN A 460 0.10 -11.36 -5.79
CA ASN A 460 -1.14 -12.04 -6.19
C ASN A 460 -0.99 -13.57 -6.23
N ARG A 461 0.17 -14.07 -6.66
CA ARG A 461 0.50 -15.51 -6.59
C ARG A 461 0.66 -16.00 -5.16
N GLY A 462 1.26 -15.17 -4.29
CA GLY A 462 1.40 -15.47 -2.86
C GLY A 462 0.05 -15.60 -2.16
N THR A 463 -0.90 -14.73 -2.46
CA THR A 463 -2.28 -14.81 -1.94
C THR A 463 -2.96 -16.10 -2.40
N ALA A 464 -2.87 -16.44 -3.68
CA ALA A 464 -3.41 -17.69 -4.22
C ALA A 464 -2.77 -18.94 -3.59
N ALA A 465 -1.45 -18.93 -3.43
CA ALA A 465 -0.71 -20.03 -2.79
C ALA A 465 -1.11 -20.22 -1.31
N LEU A 466 -1.38 -19.12 -0.59
CA LEU A 466 -1.88 -19.19 0.78
C LEU A 466 -3.25 -19.88 0.83
N TYR A 467 -4.21 -19.48 0.00
CA TYR A 467 -5.52 -20.12 -0.07
C TYR A 467 -5.42 -21.61 -0.43
N ASP A 468 -4.56 -21.97 -1.38
CA ASP A 468 -4.29 -23.38 -1.73
C ASP A 468 -3.72 -24.17 -0.55
N SER A 469 -2.75 -23.64 0.17
CA SER A 469 -2.16 -24.29 1.34
C SER A 469 -3.17 -24.54 2.48
N LEU A 470 -4.22 -23.71 2.54
CA LEU A 470 -5.30 -23.86 3.50
C LEU A 470 -6.36 -24.91 3.08
N GLY A 471 -6.22 -25.49 1.89
CA GLY A 471 -7.12 -26.52 1.36
C GLY A 471 -8.29 -25.99 0.53
N LEU A 472 -8.26 -24.71 0.17
CA LEU A 472 -9.20 -24.09 -0.77
C LEU A 472 -8.77 -24.37 -2.21
N ALA A 473 -9.55 -23.93 -3.20
CA ALA A 473 -9.23 -24.17 -4.59
C ALA A 473 -7.91 -23.51 -5.00
N SER A 474 -7.16 -24.19 -5.87
CA SER A 474 -5.89 -23.71 -6.40
C SER A 474 -6.13 -22.76 -7.58
N TYR A 475 -5.57 -21.56 -7.49
CA TYR A 475 -5.63 -20.53 -8.53
C TYR A 475 -4.23 -20.02 -8.86
N GLU A 476 -4.04 -19.47 -10.07
CA GLU A 476 -2.78 -18.86 -10.51
C GLU A 476 -2.40 -17.64 -9.66
N ALA A 477 -3.36 -16.77 -9.44
CA ALA A 477 -3.20 -15.54 -8.68
C ALA A 477 -4.54 -15.09 -8.11
N MET A 478 -4.52 -14.22 -7.11
CA MET A 478 -5.72 -13.61 -6.51
C MET A 478 -5.45 -12.14 -6.18
N GLU A 479 -6.43 -11.29 -6.42
CA GLU A 479 -6.49 -9.92 -5.91
C GLU A 479 -7.45 -9.87 -4.73
N ALA A 480 -7.05 -9.23 -3.63
CA ALA A 480 -7.78 -9.24 -2.37
C ALA A 480 -8.22 -7.85 -1.94
N PHE A 481 -9.38 -7.79 -1.31
CA PHE A 481 -10.04 -6.55 -0.90
C PHE A 481 -10.65 -6.68 0.50
N VAL A 482 -10.66 -5.54 1.19
CA VAL A 482 -11.32 -5.36 2.48
C VAL A 482 -12.43 -4.32 2.32
N GLU A 483 -13.60 -4.55 2.90
CA GLU A 483 -14.69 -3.60 2.84
C GLU A 483 -14.49 -2.48 3.88
N TYR A 484 -14.67 -1.24 3.46
CA TYR A 484 -14.76 -0.10 4.34
C TYR A 484 -16.23 0.23 4.62
N ILE A 485 -16.60 0.27 5.88
CA ILE A 485 -17.96 0.64 6.32
C ILE A 485 -17.84 2.00 7.00
N PRO A 486 -18.40 3.07 6.41
CA PRO A 486 -18.45 4.39 7.04
C PRO A 486 -19.19 4.35 8.37
N LEU A 487 -18.58 4.88 9.43
CA LEU A 487 -19.14 4.93 10.79
C LEU A 487 -20.43 5.75 10.88
#